data_a1e932b963e28014fe040a2d5ef12a16
#
_entry.id   a1e932b963e28014fe040a2d5ef12a16
#
_cell.length_a   1.000
_cell.length_b   1.000
_cell.length_c   1.000
_cell.angle_alpha   90.00
_cell.angle_beta   90.00
_cell.angle_gamma   90.00
#
_symmetry.space_group_name_H-M   'P 1'
#
loop_
_entity.id
_entity.type
_entity.pdbx_description
1 polymer ?
#
loop_
_entity_poly.entity_id
_entity_poly.type
_entity_poly.pdbx_seq_one_letter_code
_entity_poly.pdbx_strand_id
1 'polypeptide(L)'
;MRQVAILSGKGGTGKTSVAASLAALAGRAVIADCDVEASNMPLLLHPEVGERRDFETRRAEIDPDSCLRCGLCVEECRFDAISDFKVDHVKCEGCGVCAYICPTGAARLRPRVSGYLYVSETRFGPLCHADLLPGESNSGRLVSLVRERARAVAVERGLNLIIIDGAPGIGCPVIASVTGVDLGVIVTEPSMSGLHDMERALGLLRYFRVQPLVAVNKYDLNPEMAERIRAFCADRGVEVAAMIPFDTAVVEAMLRGLTIVEYEPEGGVSGEIRKLWRAVQELL
;
A
#
# COMPACT_ATOMS: atom_id res chain seq x y z
N MET A 1 -13.63 -15.60 2.52
CA MET A 1 -12.59 -14.96 1.70
C MET A 1 -11.53 -14.42 2.64
N ARG A 2 -10.32 -14.94 2.57
CA ARG A 2 -9.21 -14.59 3.46
C ARG A 2 -8.37 -13.45 2.87
N GLN A 3 -7.81 -12.62 3.71
CA GLN A 3 -7.01 -11.47 3.30
C GLN A 3 -5.70 -11.41 4.10
N VAL A 4 -4.58 -11.33 3.41
CA VAL A 4 -3.24 -11.18 4.00
C VAL A 4 -2.66 -9.85 3.54
N ALA A 5 -2.28 -8.99 4.49
CA ALA A 5 -1.59 -7.74 4.18
C ALA A 5 -0.09 -7.87 4.47
N ILE A 6 0.73 -7.57 3.48
CA ILE A 6 2.18 -7.47 3.62
C ILE A 6 2.52 -6.01 3.89
N LEU A 7 3.22 -5.75 4.97
CA LEU A 7 3.49 -4.42 5.50
C LEU A 7 4.99 -4.21 5.68
N SER A 8 5.39 -2.96 5.72
CA SER A 8 6.72 -2.56 6.16
C SER A 8 6.69 -1.18 6.80
N GLY A 9 7.56 -0.94 7.74
CA GLY A 9 7.65 0.36 8.40
C GLY A 9 8.25 1.45 7.51
N LYS A 10 9.04 1.08 6.49
CA LYS A 10 9.66 1.99 5.51
C LYS A 10 9.74 1.38 4.13
N GLY A 11 10.03 2.21 3.11
CA GLY A 11 10.31 1.75 1.76
C GLY A 11 11.64 0.97 1.67
N GLY A 12 11.78 0.11 0.65
CA GLY A 12 13.02 -0.61 0.34
C GLY A 12 13.30 -1.87 1.18
N THR A 13 12.41 -2.28 2.09
CA THR A 13 12.54 -3.49 2.91
C THR A 13 12.35 -4.79 2.13
N GLY A 14 11.90 -4.75 0.87
CA GLY A 14 11.57 -5.93 0.05
C GLY A 14 10.12 -6.40 0.17
N LYS A 15 9.23 -5.61 0.74
CA LYS A 15 7.80 -5.90 0.91
C LYS A 15 7.13 -6.38 -0.39
N THR A 16 7.24 -5.61 -1.46
CA THR A 16 6.63 -5.94 -2.77
C THR A 16 7.19 -7.23 -3.37
N SER A 17 8.51 -7.48 -3.25
CA SER A 17 9.12 -8.73 -3.72
C SER A 17 8.59 -9.95 -2.94
N VAL A 18 8.40 -9.80 -1.62
CA VAL A 18 7.78 -10.84 -0.78
C VAL A 18 6.31 -11.03 -1.19
N ALA A 19 5.54 -9.96 -1.32
CA ALA A 19 4.12 -10.03 -1.69
C ALA A 19 3.92 -10.70 -3.07
N ALA A 20 4.71 -10.33 -4.08
CA ALA A 20 4.67 -10.94 -5.40
C ALA A 20 5.05 -12.43 -5.36
N SER A 21 6.05 -12.79 -4.55
CA SER A 21 6.47 -14.18 -4.38
C SER A 21 5.41 -15.03 -3.66
N LEU A 22 4.72 -14.46 -2.66
CA LEU A 22 3.57 -15.12 -2.02
C LEU A 22 2.42 -15.31 -3.00
N ALA A 23 2.16 -14.34 -3.90
CA ALA A 23 1.17 -14.47 -4.96
C ALA A 23 1.52 -15.61 -5.94
N ALA A 24 2.80 -15.74 -6.30
CA ALA A 24 3.28 -16.84 -7.14
C ALA A 24 3.07 -18.21 -6.45
N LEU A 25 3.36 -18.32 -5.14
CA LEU A 25 3.18 -19.55 -4.38
C LEU A 25 1.70 -19.89 -4.13
N ALA A 26 0.83 -18.89 -4.03
CA ALA A 26 -0.61 -19.09 -3.90
C ALA A 26 -1.25 -19.66 -5.18
N GLY A 27 -0.66 -19.42 -6.34
CA GLY A 27 -1.09 -19.93 -7.65
C GLY A 27 -2.38 -19.29 -8.18
N ARG A 28 -3.34 -18.97 -7.32
CA ARG A 28 -4.60 -18.28 -7.68
C ARG A 28 -5.08 -17.42 -6.52
N ALA A 29 -4.80 -16.14 -6.58
CA ALA A 29 -5.26 -15.15 -5.62
C ALA A 29 -5.59 -13.84 -6.33
N VAL A 30 -6.39 -12.98 -5.71
CA VAL A 30 -6.45 -11.57 -6.10
C VAL A 30 -5.27 -10.86 -5.46
N ILE A 31 -4.56 -10.07 -6.23
CA ILE A 31 -3.46 -9.24 -5.74
C ILE A 31 -3.97 -7.81 -5.65
N ALA A 32 -3.71 -7.13 -4.54
CA ALA A 32 -4.07 -5.73 -4.35
C ALA A 32 -2.79 -4.93 -4.05
N ASP A 33 -2.35 -4.09 -4.99
CA ASP A 33 -1.25 -3.16 -4.76
C ASP A 33 -1.80 -1.88 -4.14
N CYS A 34 -1.53 -1.70 -2.86
CA CYS A 34 -1.95 -0.56 -2.06
C CYS A 34 -0.85 0.50 -1.88
N ASP A 35 0.32 0.34 -2.50
CA ASP A 35 1.36 1.37 -2.58
C ASP A 35 1.09 2.28 -3.79
N VAL A 36 -0.01 3.00 -3.73
CA VAL A 36 -0.56 3.81 -4.84
C VAL A 36 0.28 5.05 -5.19
N GLU A 37 1.26 5.39 -4.36
CA GLU A 37 2.21 6.49 -4.60
C GLU A 37 3.45 6.01 -5.35
N ALA A 38 3.81 4.72 -5.19
CA ALA A 38 4.97 4.09 -5.82
C ALA A 38 4.66 2.62 -6.18
N SER A 39 3.63 2.41 -7.00
CA SER A 39 3.18 1.07 -7.42
C SER A 39 4.29 0.34 -8.17
N ASN A 40 4.89 -0.68 -7.54
CA ASN A 40 5.97 -1.49 -8.10
C ASN A 40 5.53 -2.90 -8.50
N MET A 41 4.37 -3.35 -8.04
CA MET A 41 3.85 -4.67 -8.37
C MET A 41 3.68 -4.89 -9.89
N PRO A 42 3.23 -3.90 -10.69
CA PRO A 42 3.14 -4.03 -12.13
C PRO A 42 4.49 -4.30 -12.82
N LEU A 43 5.61 -3.81 -12.27
CA LEU A 43 6.95 -4.06 -12.81
C LEU A 43 7.38 -5.53 -12.67
N LEU A 44 6.89 -6.21 -11.63
CA LEU A 44 7.19 -7.63 -11.37
C LEU A 44 6.24 -8.58 -12.09
N LEU A 45 4.99 -8.19 -12.23
CA LEU A 45 3.93 -9.09 -12.70
C LEU A 45 3.58 -8.90 -14.17
N HIS A 46 4.03 -7.80 -14.82
CA HIS A 46 3.74 -7.45 -16.22
C HIS A 46 2.24 -7.63 -16.55
N PRO A 47 1.36 -6.87 -15.88
CA PRO A 47 -0.07 -7.05 -16.02
C PRO A 47 -0.58 -6.58 -17.37
N GLU A 48 -1.58 -7.28 -17.91
CA GLU A 48 -2.41 -6.82 -19.02
C GLU A 48 -3.59 -6.04 -18.46
N VAL A 49 -3.67 -4.74 -18.77
CA VAL A 49 -4.73 -3.87 -18.26
C VAL A 49 -6.08 -4.25 -18.87
N GLY A 50 -7.02 -4.70 -18.04
CA GLY A 50 -8.38 -5.05 -18.47
C GLY A 50 -9.40 -3.94 -18.22
N GLU A 51 -9.35 -3.29 -17.07
CA GLU A 51 -10.28 -2.24 -16.65
C GLU A 51 -9.50 -1.03 -16.13
N ARG A 52 -9.96 0.17 -16.49
CA ARG A 52 -9.46 1.43 -15.94
C ARG A 52 -10.64 2.31 -15.55
N ARG A 53 -10.58 2.88 -14.34
CA ARG A 53 -11.54 3.88 -13.84
C ARG A 53 -10.82 5.11 -13.35
N ASP A 54 -11.42 6.26 -13.54
CA ASP A 54 -10.91 7.51 -12.99
C ASP A 54 -11.15 7.56 -11.49
N PHE A 55 -10.14 7.99 -10.74
CA PHE A 55 -10.25 8.35 -9.34
C PHE A 55 -10.39 9.86 -9.25
N GLU A 56 -11.57 10.32 -8.83
CA GLU A 56 -11.85 11.73 -8.71
C GLU A 56 -11.82 12.20 -7.25
N THR A 57 -11.18 13.34 -7.05
CA THR A 57 -11.30 14.15 -5.83
C THR A 57 -12.04 15.44 -6.14
N ARG A 58 -12.37 16.19 -5.11
CA ARG A 58 -12.94 17.53 -5.30
C ARG A 58 -11.89 18.58 -4.98
N ARG A 59 -11.81 19.62 -5.82
CA ARG A 59 -10.96 20.79 -5.59
C ARG A 59 -11.82 22.05 -5.70
N ALA A 60 -11.41 23.09 -4.98
CA ALA A 60 -12.09 24.36 -5.07
C ALA A 60 -11.79 25.03 -6.41
N GLU A 61 -12.78 25.70 -6.94
CA GLU A 61 -12.70 26.67 -8.04
C GLU A 61 -13.41 27.94 -7.63
N ILE A 62 -12.91 29.09 -8.07
CA ILE A 62 -13.53 30.39 -7.83
C ILE A 62 -13.89 31.00 -9.17
N ASP A 63 -15.18 31.21 -9.37
CA ASP A 63 -15.72 31.86 -10.56
C ASP A 63 -15.44 33.36 -10.50
N PRO A 64 -14.61 33.92 -11.39
CA PRO A 64 -14.22 35.32 -11.33
C PRO A 64 -15.37 36.29 -11.60
N ASP A 65 -16.40 35.86 -12.35
CA ASP A 65 -17.51 36.73 -12.75
C ASP A 65 -18.51 36.96 -11.61
N SER A 66 -18.64 35.97 -10.71
CA SER A 66 -19.52 36.07 -9.52
C SER A 66 -18.78 36.39 -8.23
N CYS A 67 -17.43 36.52 -8.28
CA CYS A 67 -16.59 36.76 -7.12
C CYS A 67 -16.58 38.24 -6.69
N LEU A 68 -17.04 38.56 -5.48
CA LEU A 68 -16.97 39.90 -4.90
C LEU A 68 -15.59 40.31 -4.37
N ARG A 69 -14.60 39.43 -4.43
CA ARG A 69 -13.26 39.65 -3.87
C ARG A 69 -13.25 40.06 -2.40
N CYS A 70 -14.16 39.53 -1.60
CA CYS A 70 -14.33 39.87 -0.18
C CYS A 70 -13.20 39.34 0.75
N GLY A 71 -12.36 38.45 0.29
CA GLY A 71 -11.21 37.92 1.04
C GLY A 71 -11.51 36.70 1.92
N LEU A 72 -12.76 36.42 2.32
CA LEU A 72 -13.11 35.37 3.28
C LEU A 72 -12.49 34.01 2.96
N CYS A 73 -12.55 33.58 1.69
CA CYS A 73 -12.01 32.28 1.29
C CYS A 73 -10.47 32.22 1.37
N VAL A 74 -9.78 33.34 1.27
CA VAL A 74 -8.32 33.44 1.42
C VAL A 74 -7.98 33.33 2.91
N GLU A 75 -8.64 34.10 3.78
CA GLU A 75 -8.41 34.16 5.23
C GLU A 75 -8.67 32.80 5.90
N GLU A 76 -9.73 32.11 5.51
CA GLU A 76 -10.14 30.84 6.12
C GLU A 76 -9.49 29.58 5.52
N CYS A 77 -8.65 29.76 4.49
CA CYS A 77 -7.94 28.61 3.88
C CYS A 77 -6.73 28.18 4.70
N ARG A 78 -6.90 27.20 5.58
CA ARG A 78 -5.81 26.65 6.43
C ARG A 78 -4.71 25.90 5.66
N PHE A 79 -4.86 25.76 4.35
CA PHE A 79 -3.87 25.09 3.46
C PHE A 79 -3.12 26.10 2.60
N ASP A 80 -3.34 27.40 2.78
CA ASP A 80 -2.76 28.48 1.96
C ASP A 80 -2.90 28.22 0.45
N ALA A 81 -4.01 27.59 0.07
CA ALA A 81 -4.27 27.18 -1.30
C ALA A 81 -4.94 28.26 -2.15
N ILE A 82 -5.29 29.42 -1.59
CA ILE A 82 -5.98 30.49 -2.31
C ILE A 82 -5.17 31.77 -2.22
N SER A 83 -4.72 32.30 -3.34
CA SER A 83 -4.05 33.59 -3.46
C SER A 83 -4.59 34.38 -4.64
N ASP A 84 -4.81 35.67 -4.47
CA ASP A 84 -5.43 36.53 -5.48
C ASP A 84 -6.71 35.91 -6.12
N PHE A 85 -7.52 35.25 -5.27
CA PHE A 85 -8.76 34.56 -5.66
C PHE A 85 -8.57 33.43 -6.70
N LYS A 86 -7.35 32.89 -6.81
CA LYS A 86 -7.01 31.72 -7.60
C LYS A 86 -6.64 30.58 -6.67
N VAL A 87 -7.10 29.38 -7.03
CA VAL A 87 -6.83 28.15 -6.25
C VAL A 87 -5.61 27.44 -6.77
N ASP A 88 -4.64 27.24 -5.88
CA ASP A 88 -3.54 26.29 -6.11
C ASP A 88 -4.08 24.87 -5.84
N HIS A 89 -4.27 24.10 -6.90
CA HIS A 89 -4.83 22.77 -6.82
C HIS A 89 -3.92 21.74 -6.12
N VAL A 90 -2.61 22.01 -6.07
CA VAL A 90 -1.66 21.13 -5.37
C VAL A 90 -1.82 21.29 -3.85
N LYS A 91 -2.04 22.52 -3.39
CA LYS A 91 -2.26 22.81 -1.95
C LYS A 91 -3.69 22.58 -1.51
N CYS A 92 -4.65 22.59 -2.42
CA CYS A 92 -6.07 22.48 -2.09
C CYS A 92 -6.45 21.05 -1.67
N GLU A 93 -6.84 20.86 -0.42
CA GLU A 93 -7.31 19.56 0.10
C GLU A 93 -8.81 19.28 -0.15
N GLY A 94 -9.53 20.17 -0.84
CA GLY A 94 -10.93 19.98 -1.17
C GLY A 94 -11.87 19.96 0.05
N CYS A 95 -11.47 20.59 1.16
CA CYS A 95 -12.23 20.57 2.43
C CYS A 95 -13.59 21.31 2.36
N GLY A 96 -13.77 22.20 1.38
CA GLY A 96 -15.04 22.86 1.10
C GLY A 96 -15.33 24.10 1.94
N VAL A 97 -14.49 24.50 2.89
CA VAL A 97 -14.71 25.69 3.73
C VAL A 97 -14.95 26.92 2.87
N CYS A 98 -14.10 27.18 1.87
CA CYS A 98 -14.23 28.32 0.96
C CYS A 98 -15.57 28.33 0.21
N ALA A 99 -16.08 27.16 -0.18
CA ALA A 99 -17.39 27.05 -0.83
C ALA A 99 -18.55 27.29 0.13
N TYR A 100 -18.41 26.85 1.40
CA TYR A 100 -19.43 27.01 2.43
C TYR A 100 -19.61 28.47 2.86
N ILE A 101 -18.50 29.22 3.00
CA ILE A 101 -18.55 30.61 3.50
C ILE A 101 -18.75 31.66 2.40
N CYS A 102 -18.69 31.27 1.13
CA CYS A 102 -18.78 32.22 0.01
C CYS A 102 -20.18 32.83 -0.11
N PRO A 103 -20.35 34.15 0.11
CA PRO A 103 -21.69 34.76 0.13
C PRO A 103 -22.39 34.77 -1.23
N THR A 104 -21.64 34.69 -2.34
CA THR A 104 -22.18 34.66 -3.70
C THR A 104 -22.24 33.27 -4.31
N GLY A 105 -21.63 32.26 -3.63
CA GLY A 105 -21.47 30.94 -4.19
C GLY A 105 -20.45 30.90 -5.36
N ALA A 106 -19.58 31.91 -5.49
CA ALA A 106 -18.51 31.96 -6.50
C ALA A 106 -17.49 30.84 -6.26
N ALA A 107 -17.14 30.56 -5.00
CA ALA A 107 -16.28 29.43 -4.67
C ALA A 107 -17.12 28.14 -4.64
N ARG A 108 -16.67 27.12 -5.38
CA ARG A 108 -17.38 25.82 -5.50
C ARG A 108 -16.38 24.68 -5.52
N LEU A 109 -16.82 23.48 -5.08
CA LEU A 109 -16.06 22.25 -5.25
C LEU A 109 -16.40 21.61 -6.59
N ARG A 110 -15.38 21.33 -7.40
CA ARG A 110 -15.51 20.64 -8.68
C ARG A 110 -14.79 19.30 -8.65
N PRO A 111 -15.31 18.25 -9.28
CA PRO A 111 -14.61 17.00 -9.47
C PRO A 111 -13.38 17.22 -10.34
N ARG A 112 -12.29 16.54 -9.99
CA ARG A 112 -11.02 16.52 -10.74
C ARG A 112 -10.43 15.12 -10.68
N VAL A 113 -9.99 14.62 -11.82
CA VAL A 113 -9.25 13.35 -11.88
C VAL A 113 -7.93 13.52 -11.14
N SER A 114 -7.71 12.71 -10.12
CA SER A 114 -6.55 12.71 -9.24
C SER A 114 -5.75 11.42 -9.31
N GLY A 115 -6.24 10.44 -10.06
CA GLY A 115 -5.58 9.14 -10.22
C GLY A 115 -6.41 8.19 -11.05
N TYR A 116 -5.94 6.95 -11.12
CA TYR A 116 -6.60 5.88 -11.85
C TYR A 116 -6.59 4.60 -11.06
N LEU A 117 -7.69 3.87 -11.10
CA LEU A 117 -7.85 2.53 -10.55
C LEU A 117 -7.88 1.53 -11.70
N TYR A 118 -7.15 0.44 -11.56
CA TYR A 118 -7.04 -0.61 -12.59
C TYR A 118 -7.42 -1.97 -12.05
N VAL A 119 -7.97 -2.80 -12.92
CA VAL A 119 -8.00 -4.25 -12.77
C VAL A 119 -7.30 -4.85 -13.96
N SER A 120 -6.24 -5.58 -13.70
CA SER A 120 -5.36 -6.13 -14.72
C SER A 120 -5.21 -7.64 -14.53
N GLU A 121 -4.94 -8.38 -15.61
CA GLU A 121 -4.65 -9.80 -15.53
C GLU A 121 -3.16 -10.03 -15.39
N THR A 122 -2.77 -10.94 -14.50
CA THR A 122 -1.40 -11.39 -14.34
C THR A 122 -1.33 -12.91 -14.40
N ARG A 123 -0.11 -13.45 -14.51
CA ARG A 123 0.13 -14.89 -14.51
C ARG A 123 -0.25 -15.59 -13.17
N PHE A 124 -0.47 -14.84 -12.09
CA PHE A 124 -0.85 -15.37 -10.78
C PHE A 124 -2.29 -15.05 -10.38
N GLY A 125 -3.01 -14.33 -11.24
CA GLY A 125 -4.39 -13.91 -11.02
C GLY A 125 -4.60 -12.41 -11.22
N PRO A 126 -5.81 -11.92 -10.95
CA PRO A 126 -6.13 -10.51 -11.16
C PRO A 126 -5.38 -9.61 -10.17
N LEU A 127 -4.85 -8.50 -10.69
CA LEU A 127 -4.19 -7.43 -9.95
C LEU A 127 -5.10 -6.21 -9.92
N CYS A 128 -5.52 -5.80 -8.73
CA CYS A 128 -6.14 -4.50 -8.49
C CYS A 128 -5.06 -3.52 -8.03
N HIS A 129 -4.85 -2.47 -8.77
CA HIS A 129 -3.82 -1.47 -8.47
C HIS A 129 -4.29 -0.07 -8.85
N ALA A 130 -3.55 0.95 -8.45
CA ALA A 130 -3.89 2.32 -8.76
C ALA A 130 -2.64 3.20 -8.86
N ASP A 131 -2.78 4.26 -9.65
CA ASP A 131 -1.77 5.31 -9.76
C ASP A 131 -2.37 6.64 -9.31
N LEU A 132 -1.73 7.28 -8.34
CA LEU A 132 -2.05 8.64 -7.94
C LEU A 132 -1.27 9.60 -8.85
N LEU A 133 -1.95 10.63 -9.36
CA LEU A 133 -1.28 11.64 -10.19
C LEU A 133 -0.31 12.47 -9.36
N PRO A 134 0.81 12.94 -9.95
CA PRO A 134 1.79 13.74 -9.24
C PRO A 134 1.17 14.99 -8.59
N GLY A 135 1.50 15.23 -7.31
CA GLY A 135 0.97 16.35 -6.53
C GLY A 135 -0.46 16.17 -6.03
N GLU A 136 -1.09 15.02 -6.28
CA GLU A 136 -2.41 14.71 -5.73
C GLU A 136 -2.32 14.05 -4.36
N SER A 137 -3.37 14.21 -3.56
CA SER A 137 -3.51 13.67 -2.20
C SER A 137 -4.67 12.64 -2.13
N ASN A 138 -4.97 12.16 -0.92
CA ASN A 138 -6.01 11.15 -0.67
C ASN A 138 -5.62 9.69 -1.00
N SER A 139 -4.36 9.35 -0.88
CA SER A 139 -3.86 7.98 -1.07
C SER A 139 -4.62 6.95 -0.22
N GLY A 140 -5.00 7.27 1.02
CA GLY A 140 -5.79 6.38 1.87
C GLY A 140 -7.18 6.04 1.32
N ARG A 141 -7.87 7.00 0.68
CA ARG A 141 -9.15 6.76 0.01
C ARG A 141 -8.96 5.89 -1.23
N LEU A 142 -7.92 6.15 -2.01
CA LEU A 142 -7.61 5.36 -3.21
C LEU A 142 -7.26 3.91 -2.83
N VAL A 143 -6.47 3.69 -1.78
CA VAL A 143 -6.19 2.35 -1.22
C VAL A 143 -7.48 1.63 -0.81
N SER A 144 -8.41 2.32 -0.17
CA SER A 144 -9.72 1.72 0.19
C SER A 144 -10.48 1.25 -1.05
N LEU A 145 -10.47 2.02 -2.15
CA LEU A 145 -11.09 1.64 -3.42
C LEU A 145 -10.39 0.46 -4.10
N VAL A 146 -9.05 0.41 -4.07
CA VAL A 146 -8.28 -0.76 -4.56
C VAL A 146 -8.73 -2.02 -3.83
N ARG A 147 -8.80 -1.98 -2.51
CA ARG A 147 -9.22 -3.12 -1.69
C ARG A 147 -10.68 -3.52 -1.89
N GLU A 148 -11.56 -2.53 -2.03
CA GLU A 148 -12.97 -2.77 -2.34
C GLU A 148 -13.12 -3.47 -3.70
N ARG A 149 -12.39 -2.98 -4.71
CA ARG A 149 -12.40 -3.63 -6.04
C ARG A 149 -11.79 -5.02 -6.00
N ALA A 150 -10.70 -5.24 -5.24
CA ALA A 150 -10.11 -6.56 -5.06
C ALA A 150 -11.10 -7.57 -4.43
N ARG A 151 -11.90 -7.15 -3.45
CA ARG A 151 -12.96 -7.98 -2.87
C ARG A 151 -14.05 -8.30 -3.89
N ALA A 152 -14.49 -7.33 -4.67
CA ALA A 152 -15.48 -7.53 -5.72
C ALA A 152 -14.97 -8.53 -6.78
N VAL A 153 -13.74 -8.34 -7.26
CA VAL A 153 -13.08 -9.25 -8.22
C VAL A 153 -12.94 -10.67 -7.65
N ALA A 154 -12.60 -10.80 -6.37
CA ALA A 154 -12.51 -12.11 -5.71
C ALA A 154 -13.85 -12.83 -5.72
N VAL A 155 -14.95 -12.15 -5.43
CA VAL A 155 -16.31 -12.72 -5.49
C VAL A 155 -16.69 -13.07 -6.93
N GLU A 156 -16.48 -12.15 -7.88
CA GLU A 156 -16.78 -12.33 -9.30
C GLU A 156 -16.06 -13.54 -9.92
N ARG A 157 -14.82 -13.80 -9.45
CA ARG A 157 -13.95 -14.87 -9.96
C ARG A 157 -13.96 -16.15 -9.13
N GLY A 158 -14.69 -16.19 -8.03
CA GLY A 158 -14.72 -17.33 -7.10
C GLY A 158 -13.36 -17.59 -6.44
N LEU A 159 -12.58 -16.54 -6.14
CA LEU A 159 -11.29 -16.62 -5.48
C LEU A 159 -11.45 -16.37 -3.98
N ASN A 160 -10.75 -17.15 -3.17
CA ASN A 160 -10.91 -17.14 -1.71
C ASN A 160 -9.77 -16.45 -0.96
N LEU A 161 -8.76 -15.95 -1.67
CA LEU A 161 -7.58 -15.31 -1.11
C LEU A 161 -7.32 -13.97 -1.78
N ILE A 162 -7.03 -12.95 -0.97
CA ILE A 162 -6.50 -11.65 -1.42
C ILE A 162 -5.15 -11.43 -0.74
N ILE A 163 -4.11 -11.18 -1.54
CA ILE A 163 -2.78 -10.78 -1.08
C ILE A 163 -2.64 -9.28 -1.31
N ILE A 164 -2.42 -8.54 -0.24
CA ILE A 164 -2.37 -7.08 -0.24
C ILE A 164 -0.91 -6.64 -0.05
N ASP A 165 -0.32 -6.01 -1.06
CA ASP A 165 0.93 -5.27 -0.90
C ASP A 165 0.59 -3.90 -0.30
N GLY A 166 0.78 -3.74 1.00
CA GLY A 166 0.40 -2.54 1.73
C GLY A 166 1.33 -1.36 1.46
N ALA A 167 0.87 -0.15 1.68
CA ALA A 167 1.75 1.03 1.65
C ALA A 167 2.81 0.97 2.77
N PRO A 168 3.98 1.60 2.60
CA PRO A 168 4.97 1.69 3.67
C PRO A 168 4.56 2.67 4.77
N GLY A 169 5.11 2.49 5.97
CA GLY A 169 4.87 3.37 7.11
C GLY A 169 3.68 2.97 7.98
N ILE A 170 2.98 3.95 8.57
CA ILE A 170 1.83 3.76 9.47
C ILE A 170 0.70 4.78 9.25
N GLY A 171 0.74 5.54 8.16
CA GLY A 171 -0.24 6.56 7.81
C GLY A 171 -1.58 6.00 7.33
N CYS A 172 -2.46 6.90 6.87
CA CYS A 172 -3.80 6.55 6.37
C CYS A 172 -3.80 5.44 5.31
N PRO A 173 -2.86 5.38 4.35
CA PRO A 173 -2.82 4.29 3.37
C PRO A 173 -2.58 2.92 4.01
N VAL A 174 -1.70 2.86 5.04
CA VAL A 174 -1.44 1.61 5.78
C VAL A 174 -2.66 1.19 6.58
N ILE A 175 -3.30 2.13 7.28
CA ILE A 175 -4.56 1.89 8.01
C ILE A 175 -5.60 1.32 7.04
N ALA A 176 -5.75 1.93 5.86
CA ALA A 176 -6.65 1.44 4.83
C ALA A 176 -6.25 0.04 4.32
N SER A 177 -4.95 -0.28 4.28
CA SER A 177 -4.45 -1.59 3.85
C SER A 177 -4.74 -2.71 4.86
N VAL A 178 -4.77 -2.42 6.18
CA VAL A 178 -4.89 -3.44 7.23
C VAL A 178 -6.30 -3.59 7.80
N THR A 179 -7.18 -2.63 7.59
CA THR A 179 -8.54 -2.67 8.17
C THR A 179 -9.32 -3.88 7.68
N GLY A 180 -9.66 -4.79 8.61
CA GLY A 180 -10.46 -5.98 8.32
C GLY A 180 -9.74 -7.06 7.49
N VAL A 181 -8.40 -7.15 7.56
CA VAL A 181 -7.63 -8.30 7.08
C VAL A 181 -7.53 -9.38 8.17
N ASP A 182 -7.31 -10.63 7.76
CA ASP A 182 -7.19 -11.77 8.68
C ASP A 182 -5.77 -11.85 9.26
N LEU A 183 -4.75 -11.56 8.45
CA LEU A 183 -3.33 -11.72 8.80
C LEU A 183 -2.50 -10.53 8.28
N GLY A 184 -1.54 -10.08 9.09
CA GLY A 184 -0.56 -9.07 8.72
C GLY A 184 0.86 -9.62 8.75
N VAL A 185 1.56 -9.62 7.63
CA VAL A 185 2.98 -9.99 7.54
C VAL A 185 3.82 -8.72 7.52
N ILE A 186 4.64 -8.50 8.54
CA ILE A 186 5.55 -7.36 8.60
C ILE A 186 6.91 -7.78 8.07
N VAL A 187 7.33 -7.16 6.96
CA VAL A 187 8.67 -7.33 6.40
C VAL A 187 9.57 -6.23 6.95
N THR A 188 10.58 -6.61 7.71
CA THR A 188 11.55 -5.69 8.31
C THR A 188 12.97 -6.04 7.89
N GLU A 189 13.94 -5.15 8.16
CA GLU A 189 15.37 -5.38 7.93
C GLU A 189 16.17 -5.22 9.23
N PRO A 190 17.36 -5.82 9.37
CA PRO A 190 18.13 -5.84 10.61
C PRO A 190 18.84 -4.50 10.86
N SER A 191 18.05 -3.46 11.19
CA SER A 191 18.52 -2.13 11.54
C SER A 191 17.75 -1.56 12.74
N MET A 192 18.31 -0.58 13.44
CA MET A 192 17.61 0.10 14.53
C MET A 192 16.29 0.74 14.06
N SER A 193 16.30 1.39 12.89
CA SER A 193 15.08 1.94 12.31
C SER A 193 14.09 0.83 11.94
N GLY A 194 14.57 -0.32 11.40
CA GLY A 194 13.73 -1.48 11.09
C GLY A 194 13.03 -2.05 12.31
N LEU A 195 13.73 -2.18 13.44
CA LEU A 195 13.14 -2.61 14.71
C LEU A 195 12.06 -1.63 15.21
N HIS A 196 12.37 -0.33 15.24
CA HIS A 196 11.43 0.70 15.68
C HIS A 196 10.18 0.77 14.80
N ASP A 197 10.36 0.73 13.48
CA ASP A 197 9.24 0.77 12.53
C ASP A 197 8.40 -0.50 12.57
N MET A 198 9.03 -1.67 12.78
CA MET A 198 8.33 -2.94 13.02
C MET A 198 7.49 -2.86 14.30
N GLU A 199 8.02 -2.29 15.39
CA GLU A 199 7.25 -2.12 16.64
C GLU A 199 5.99 -1.29 16.41
N ARG A 200 6.09 -0.19 15.65
CA ARG A 200 4.93 0.65 15.30
C ARG A 200 3.91 -0.10 14.44
N ALA A 201 4.38 -0.88 13.46
CA ALA A 201 3.51 -1.71 12.63
C ALA A 201 2.81 -2.82 13.45
N LEU A 202 3.51 -3.45 14.40
CA LEU A 202 2.91 -4.40 15.35
C LEU A 202 1.84 -3.74 16.21
N GLY A 203 2.09 -2.52 16.70
CA GLY A 203 1.10 -1.73 17.44
C GLY A 203 -0.18 -1.48 16.61
N LEU A 204 -0.01 -1.16 15.33
CA LEU A 204 -1.12 -0.95 14.39
C LEU A 204 -1.93 -2.25 14.19
N LEU A 205 -1.28 -3.38 13.90
CA LEU A 205 -1.97 -4.67 13.73
C LEU A 205 -2.74 -5.07 14.99
N ARG A 206 -2.16 -4.89 16.18
CA ARG A 206 -2.83 -5.14 17.46
C ARG A 206 -4.07 -4.26 17.67
N TYR A 207 -3.96 -2.98 17.33
CA TYR A 207 -5.09 -2.04 17.41
C TYR A 207 -6.27 -2.52 16.55
N PHE A 208 -5.99 -3.01 15.34
CA PHE A 208 -7.00 -3.56 14.43
C PHE A 208 -7.34 -5.03 14.70
N ARG A 209 -6.77 -5.66 15.73
CA ARG A 209 -6.96 -7.09 16.08
C ARG A 209 -6.59 -8.04 14.95
N VAL A 210 -5.58 -7.67 14.18
CA VAL A 210 -5.03 -8.48 13.09
C VAL A 210 -3.89 -9.33 13.64
N GLN A 211 -3.87 -10.62 13.34
CA GLN A 211 -2.79 -11.53 13.69
C GLN A 211 -1.48 -11.10 13.02
N PRO A 212 -0.37 -10.88 13.74
CA PRO A 212 0.89 -10.51 13.14
C PRO A 212 1.78 -11.73 12.86
N LEU A 213 2.48 -11.69 11.73
CA LEU A 213 3.70 -12.47 11.44
C LEU A 213 4.84 -11.52 11.10
N VAL A 214 6.08 -11.92 11.32
CA VAL A 214 7.26 -11.14 10.97
C VAL A 214 8.17 -11.94 10.03
N ALA A 215 8.68 -11.27 9.00
CA ALA A 215 9.77 -11.75 8.15
C ALA A 215 10.94 -10.76 8.26
N VAL A 216 12.10 -11.24 8.67
CA VAL A 216 13.33 -10.43 8.71
C VAL A 216 14.06 -10.62 7.41
N ASN A 217 14.01 -9.60 6.54
CA ASN A 217 14.69 -9.62 5.24
C ASN A 217 16.12 -9.11 5.38
N LYS A 218 17.03 -9.66 4.55
CA LYS A 218 18.46 -9.32 4.54
C LYS A 218 19.12 -9.54 5.91
N TYR A 219 18.72 -10.60 6.64
CA TYR A 219 19.08 -10.80 8.04
C TYR A 219 20.59 -10.90 8.25
N ASP A 220 21.32 -11.38 7.26
CA ASP A 220 22.75 -11.62 7.23
C ASP A 220 23.60 -10.35 7.09
N LEU A 221 22.98 -9.21 6.71
CA LEU A 221 23.68 -7.92 6.69
C LEU A 221 24.01 -7.42 8.10
N ASN A 222 23.23 -7.83 9.11
CA ASN A 222 23.51 -7.55 10.52
C ASN A 222 22.87 -8.64 11.40
N PRO A 223 23.55 -9.78 11.57
CA PRO A 223 23.02 -10.91 12.33
C PRO A 223 22.70 -10.59 13.80
N GLU A 224 23.49 -9.73 14.44
CA GLU A 224 23.24 -9.30 15.83
C GLU A 224 21.91 -8.57 15.94
N MET A 225 21.64 -7.64 15.04
CA MET A 225 20.37 -6.91 15.02
C MET A 225 19.22 -7.81 14.63
N ALA A 226 19.40 -8.76 13.73
CA ALA A 226 18.40 -9.75 13.37
C ALA A 226 18.00 -10.59 14.60
N GLU A 227 18.97 -11.00 15.42
CA GLU A 227 18.70 -11.73 16.65
C GLU A 227 17.99 -10.88 17.70
N ARG A 228 18.31 -9.58 17.81
CA ARG A 228 17.56 -8.64 18.65
C ARG A 228 16.09 -8.50 18.22
N ILE A 229 15.84 -8.46 16.89
CA ILE A 229 14.47 -8.44 16.36
C ILE A 229 13.75 -9.74 16.75
N ARG A 230 14.39 -10.91 16.63
CA ARG A 230 13.81 -12.20 17.04
C ARG A 230 13.44 -12.21 18.52
N ALA A 231 14.38 -11.82 19.39
CA ALA A 231 14.15 -11.73 20.84
C ALA A 231 12.98 -10.77 21.14
N PHE A 232 12.97 -9.60 20.53
CA PHE A 232 11.88 -8.62 20.67
C PHE A 232 10.50 -9.20 20.29
N CYS A 233 10.43 -9.97 19.20
CA CYS A 233 9.20 -10.63 18.76
C CYS A 233 8.80 -11.75 19.76
N ALA A 234 9.74 -12.57 20.20
CA ALA A 234 9.50 -13.66 21.15
C ALA A 234 8.93 -13.15 22.48
N ASP A 235 9.49 -12.06 23.03
CA ASP A 235 9.02 -11.42 24.25
C ASP A 235 7.56 -10.93 24.16
N ARG A 236 7.08 -10.71 22.94
CA ARG A 236 5.72 -10.23 22.66
C ARG A 236 4.77 -11.30 22.12
N GLY A 237 5.25 -12.55 22.04
CA GLY A 237 4.47 -13.67 21.51
C GLY A 237 4.18 -13.53 20.01
N VAL A 238 5.09 -12.91 19.25
CA VAL A 238 4.97 -12.74 17.80
C VAL A 238 5.95 -13.69 17.10
N GLU A 239 5.46 -14.44 16.13
CA GLU A 239 6.27 -15.38 15.37
C GLU A 239 7.12 -14.65 14.31
N VAL A 240 8.41 -15.00 14.24
CA VAL A 240 9.30 -14.69 13.12
C VAL A 240 9.30 -15.89 12.19
N ALA A 241 8.46 -15.83 11.17
CA ALA A 241 8.18 -16.96 10.26
C ALA A 241 9.27 -17.17 9.20
N ALA A 242 10.09 -16.15 8.90
CA ALA A 242 11.17 -16.26 7.93
C ALA A 242 12.36 -15.35 8.26
N MET A 243 13.55 -15.85 7.98
CA MET A 243 14.83 -15.13 8.02
C MET A 243 15.42 -15.16 6.61
N ILE A 244 15.10 -14.15 5.81
CA ILE A 244 15.42 -14.10 4.38
C ILE A 244 16.83 -13.50 4.21
N PRO A 245 17.79 -14.20 3.58
CA PRO A 245 19.12 -13.65 3.35
C PRO A 245 19.12 -12.54 2.29
N PHE A 246 20.16 -11.72 2.29
CA PHE A 246 20.43 -10.81 1.19
C PHE A 246 20.96 -11.60 0.00
N ASP A 247 20.36 -11.39 -1.17
CA ASP A 247 20.82 -12.01 -2.41
C ASP A 247 20.59 -11.08 -3.61
N THR A 248 21.59 -10.90 -4.45
CA THR A 248 21.49 -10.11 -5.68
C THR A 248 20.55 -10.76 -6.71
N ALA A 249 20.34 -12.07 -6.62
CA ALA A 249 19.38 -12.79 -7.47
C ALA A 249 17.97 -12.21 -7.38
N VAL A 250 17.59 -11.59 -6.25
CA VAL A 250 16.31 -10.88 -6.11
C VAL A 250 16.23 -9.70 -7.09
N VAL A 251 17.32 -8.94 -7.23
CA VAL A 251 17.39 -7.80 -8.17
C VAL A 251 17.41 -8.29 -9.61
N GLU A 252 18.16 -9.35 -9.88
CA GLU A 252 18.21 -9.96 -11.22
C GLU A 252 16.85 -10.50 -11.65
N ALA A 253 16.10 -11.13 -10.74
CA ALA A 253 14.73 -11.57 -10.98
C ALA A 253 13.83 -10.38 -11.33
N MET A 254 13.89 -9.30 -10.53
CA MET A 254 13.12 -8.08 -10.79
C MET A 254 13.41 -7.48 -12.15
N LEU A 255 14.67 -7.39 -12.58
CA LEU A 255 15.06 -6.88 -13.89
C LEU A 255 14.50 -7.72 -15.05
N ARG A 256 14.19 -8.98 -14.79
CA ARG A 256 13.57 -9.91 -15.77
C ARG A 256 12.04 -9.97 -15.63
N GLY A 257 11.45 -9.20 -14.73
CA GLY A 257 10.01 -9.24 -14.44
C GLY A 257 9.54 -10.57 -13.83
N LEU A 258 10.43 -11.22 -13.06
CA LEU A 258 10.16 -12.47 -12.36
C LEU A 258 10.18 -12.27 -10.85
N THR A 259 9.42 -13.06 -10.14
CA THR A 259 9.60 -13.21 -8.69
C THR A 259 10.83 -14.08 -8.42
N ILE A 260 11.42 -13.94 -7.24
CA ILE A 260 12.60 -14.76 -6.88
C ILE A 260 12.26 -16.26 -6.84
N VAL A 261 11.01 -16.62 -6.48
CA VAL A 261 10.58 -18.02 -6.44
C VAL A 261 10.39 -18.64 -7.83
N GLU A 262 10.25 -17.83 -8.88
CA GLU A 262 10.27 -18.26 -10.27
C GLU A 262 11.70 -18.33 -10.81
N TYR A 263 12.50 -17.31 -10.47
CA TYR A 263 13.86 -17.14 -11.01
C TYR A 263 14.84 -18.16 -10.45
N GLU A 264 14.84 -18.34 -9.12
CA GLU A 264 15.71 -19.27 -8.42
C GLU A 264 14.90 -20.13 -7.42
N PRO A 265 14.12 -21.11 -7.93
CA PRO A 265 13.23 -21.90 -7.08
C PRO A 265 13.91 -22.60 -5.91
N GLU A 266 15.10 -23.11 -6.08
CA GLU A 266 15.85 -23.86 -5.05
C GLU A 266 16.80 -22.97 -4.23
N GLY A 267 16.79 -21.65 -4.47
CA GLY A 267 17.67 -20.70 -3.76
C GLY A 267 17.26 -20.49 -2.30
N GLY A 268 18.22 -19.98 -1.51
CA GLY A 268 18.01 -19.73 -0.09
C GLY A 268 16.87 -18.76 0.20
N VAL A 269 16.77 -17.67 -0.57
CA VAL A 269 15.67 -16.69 -0.48
C VAL A 269 14.32 -17.36 -0.74
N SER A 270 14.22 -18.15 -1.81
CA SER A 270 12.99 -18.88 -2.17
C SER A 270 12.58 -19.90 -1.11
N GLY A 271 13.56 -20.55 -0.47
CA GLY A 271 13.35 -21.47 0.65
C GLY A 271 12.69 -20.78 1.85
N GLU A 272 13.20 -19.60 2.23
CA GLU A 272 12.65 -18.82 3.34
C GLU A 272 11.26 -18.25 3.01
N ILE A 273 11.03 -17.79 1.78
CA ILE A 273 9.69 -17.32 1.36
C ILE A 273 8.67 -18.48 1.37
N ARG A 274 9.07 -19.70 1.03
CA ARG A 274 8.20 -20.88 1.18
C ARG A 274 7.89 -21.22 2.64
N LYS A 275 8.84 -21.02 3.56
CA LYS A 275 8.56 -21.15 5.00
C LYS A 275 7.54 -20.12 5.46
N LEU A 276 7.73 -18.86 5.05
CA LEU A 276 6.76 -17.80 5.32
C LEU A 276 5.37 -18.15 4.77
N TRP A 277 5.30 -18.66 3.54
CA TRP A 277 4.03 -19.05 2.93
C TRP A 277 3.31 -20.16 3.71
N ARG A 278 4.05 -21.17 4.19
CA ARG A 278 3.47 -22.22 5.05
C ARG A 278 2.91 -21.64 6.34
N ALA A 279 3.64 -20.78 7.04
CA ALA A 279 3.14 -20.12 8.24
C ALA A 279 1.88 -19.27 7.97
N VAL A 280 1.84 -18.57 6.82
CA VAL A 280 0.64 -17.85 6.38
C VAL A 280 -0.54 -18.81 6.19
N GLN A 281 -0.34 -19.97 5.52
CA GLN A 281 -1.40 -20.94 5.27
C GLN A 281 -1.93 -21.60 6.57
N GLU A 282 -1.08 -21.80 7.56
CA GLU A 282 -1.46 -22.39 8.86
C GLU A 282 -2.35 -21.47 9.69
N LEU A 283 -2.24 -20.14 9.47
CA LEU A 283 -2.99 -19.12 10.20
C LEU A 283 -4.26 -18.63 9.47
N LEU A 284 -4.45 -18.99 8.22
CA LEU A 284 -5.62 -18.63 7.41
C LEU A 284 -6.69 -19.72 7.42
#